data_d3c4183fbc2252d2ad64fbc577b4bb2e
#
_entry.id   d3c4183fbc2252d2ad64fbc577b4bb2e
#
_cell.length_a   1.000
_cell.length_b   1.000
_cell.length_c   1.000
_cell.angle_alpha   90.00
_cell.angle_beta   90.00
_cell.angle_gamma   90.00
#
_symmetry.space_group_name_H-M   'P 1'
#
loop_
_entity.id
_entity.type
_entity.pdbx_description
1 polymer ?
#
loop_
_entity_poly.entity_id
_entity_poly.type
_entity_poly.pdbx_seq_one_letter_code
_entity_poly.pdbx_strand_id
1 'polypeptide(L)'
;MKISSQFIFTILVILAFAACKSERTQPVAPQQNAAPAEKDSMLYGLVCEGTNDNALVFYEFKENAQPRTFNIEVAYREGRVVGRMRTGDWVGVMVNPEDSTEATMAIDLDQIKGTWTHTVYPVWKDASKMSKRALRRKLAELPDSLKALYMIPKEYGFSLKRSSQAVPVGIDINQASTEDSPVEYPAMRCVIRWKCRNGKLLLTTVDHDQLGKAMQMVEKNMDTKKAGARTDTLDVMMMTEDSLVLRTVAGETMSFHRTQK
;
A
#
# COMPACT_ATOMS: atom_id res chain seq x y z
N MET A 1 50.37 -28.71 73.29
CA MET A 1 51.46 -28.68 72.25
C MET A 1 50.83 -29.11 70.93
N LYS A 2 50.85 -28.19 69.93
CA LYS A 2 50.68 -28.41 68.48
C LYS A 2 49.39 -29.14 68.01
N ILE A 3 48.34 -28.38 67.56
CA ILE A 3 48.03 -27.86 66.19
C ILE A 3 47.98 -28.99 65.16
N SER A 4 46.80 -29.20 64.60
CA SER A 4 46.68 -29.13 63.14
C SER A 4 45.20 -29.02 62.73
N SER A 5 44.94 -27.99 62.04
CA SER A 5 43.70 -27.59 61.35
C SER A 5 43.50 -28.49 60.12
N GLN A 6 42.35 -29.02 59.88
CA GLN A 6 41.90 -29.33 58.54
C GLN A 6 40.47 -28.84 58.29
N PHE A 7 40.42 -27.85 57.45
CA PHE A 7 39.17 -27.30 56.85
C PHE A 7 38.54 -28.35 55.96
N ILE A 8 37.35 -28.77 56.29
CA ILE A 8 36.48 -29.48 55.34
C ILE A 8 35.51 -28.47 54.74
N PHE A 9 35.78 -28.10 53.49
CA PHE A 9 34.91 -27.30 52.66
C PHE A 9 33.72 -28.16 52.23
N THR A 10 32.58 -28.00 52.85
CA THR A 10 31.33 -28.58 52.37
C THR A 10 30.70 -27.65 51.34
N ILE A 11 30.84 -27.97 50.06
CA ILE A 11 30.20 -27.26 48.96
C ILE A 11 28.73 -27.69 48.94
N LEU A 12 27.87 -26.81 49.40
CA LEU A 12 26.41 -26.95 49.26
C LEU A 12 26.02 -26.51 47.84
N VAL A 13 25.78 -27.45 46.94
CA VAL A 13 25.23 -27.17 45.61
C VAL A 13 23.75 -26.93 45.75
N ILE A 14 23.35 -25.65 45.72
CA ILE A 14 21.96 -25.26 45.61
C ILE A 14 21.57 -25.29 44.13
N LEU A 15 20.84 -26.33 43.72
CA LEU A 15 20.16 -26.42 42.44
C LEU A 15 18.96 -25.45 42.45
N ALA A 16 19.18 -24.24 41.95
CA ALA A 16 18.10 -23.33 41.65
C ALA A 16 17.44 -23.74 40.31
N PHE A 17 16.27 -24.38 40.36
CA PHE A 17 15.40 -24.58 39.23
C PHE A 17 14.86 -23.19 38.82
N ALA A 18 15.50 -22.53 37.84
CA ALA A 18 14.94 -21.41 37.14
C ALA A 18 13.83 -21.92 36.25
N ALA A 19 12.59 -21.76 36.68
CA ALA A 19 11.40 -21.91 35.83
C ALA A 19 11.43 -20.79 34.77
N CYS A 20 11.95 -21.10 33.59
CA CYS A 20 11.78 -20.24 32.42
C CYS A 20 10.28 -20.18 32.07
N LYS A 21 9.60 -19.14 32.54
CA LYS A 21 8.36 -18.69 31.93
C LYS A 21 8.74 -18.23 30.53
N SER A 22 8.44 -19.04 29.54
CA SER A 22 8.45 -18.64 28.14
C SER A 22 7.34 -17.60 27.94
N GLU A 23 7.67 -16.34 28.10
CA GLU A 23 6.85 -15.27 27.55
C GLU A 23 6.89 -15.43 26.03
N ARG A 24 5.75 -15.83 25.45
CA ARG A 24 5.51 -15.74 24.01
C ARG A 24 5.65 -14.26 23.64
N THR A 25 6.82 -13.88 23.23
CA THR A 25 7.05 -12.62 22.54
C THR A 25 6.23 -12.71 21.24
N GLN A 26 5.11 -12.01 21.19
CA GLN A 26 4.42 -11.74 19.93
C GLN A 26 5.46 -11.08 19.03
N PRO A 27 5.54 -11.47 17.74
CA PRO A 27 6.40 -10.76 16.81
C PRO A 27 5.89 -9.32 16.75
N VAL A 28 6.61 -8.41 17.37
CA VAL A 28 6.44 -6.97 17.18
C VAL A 28 6.71 -6.72 15.70
N ALA A 29 5.66 -6.39 14.96
CA ALA A 29 5.82 -5.91 13.60
C ALA A 29 6.87 -4.78 13.63
N PRO A 30 7.87 -4.79 12.73
CA PRO A 30 8.89 -3.77 12.70
C PRO A 30 8.22 -2.41 12.61
N GLN A 31 8.34 -1.60 13.66
CA GLN A 31 8.02 -0.19 13.59
C GLN A 31 8.97 0.40 12.56
N GLN A 32 8.47 0.61 11.35
CA GLN A 32 9.15 1.43 10.39
C GLN A 32 9.25 2.82 10.99
N ASN A 33 10.41 3.13 11.57
CA ASN A 33 10.81 4.49 11.86
C ASN A 33 10.65 5.25 10.54
N ALA A 34 9.65 6.12 10.47
CA ALA A 34 9.44 6.98 9.33
C ALA A 34 10.74 7.79 9.16
N ALA A 35 11.51 7.44 8.14
CA ALA A 35 12.63 8.27 7.72
C ALA A 35 12.13 9.71 7.54
N PRO A 36 12.96 10.74 7.81
CA PRO A 36 12.56 12.14 7.61
C PRO A 36 11.93 12.26 6.23
N ALA A 37 10.76 12.88 6.17
CA ALA A 37 9.99 12.93 4.93
C ALA A 37 10.85 13.59 3.85
N GLU A 38 11.39 12.80 2.94
CA GLU A 38 12.21 13.24 1.83
C GLU A 38 11.48 14.39 1.09
N LYS A 39 12.19 15.47 0.76
CA LYS A 39 11.60 16.63 0.09
C LYS A 39 11.05 16.18 -1.27
N ASP A 40 9.83 16.60 -1.61
CA ASP A 40 9.26 16.35 -2.92
C ASP A 40 10.03 17.15 -3.98
N SER A 41 10.64 16.45 -4.91
CA SER A 41 11.42 17.03 -6.02
C SER A 41 10.65 17.03 -7.34
N MET A 42 9.39 16.53 -7.35
CA MET A 42 8.58 16.56 -8.56
C MET A 42 8.05 17.96 -8.86
N LEU A 43 8.02 18.28 -10.15
CA LEU A 43 7.26 19.40 -10.69
C LEU A 43 5.85 18.90 -11.07
N TYR A 44 4.84 19.71 -10.82
CA TYR A 44 3.45 19.40 -11.16
C TYR A 44 2.91 20.43 -12.13
N GLY A 45 2.19 19.96 -13.15
CA GLY A 45 1.67 20.85 -14.18
C GLY A 45 0.78 20.14 -15.19
N LEU A 46 0.63 20.74 -16.35
CA LEU A 46 -0.18 20.22 -17.45
C LEU A 46 0.70 19.83 -18.64
N VAL A 47 0.29 18.79 -19.33
CA VAL A 47 0.82 18.45 -20.65
C VAL A 47 0.31 19.45 -21.67
N CYS A 48 1.20 19.98 -22.50
CA CYS A 48 0.87 20.90 -23.59
C CYS A 48 0.96 20.23 -24.96
N GLU A 49 0.46 20.91 -25.99
CA GLU A 49 0.59 20.50 -27.38
C GLU A 49 2.08 20.35 -27.78
N GLY A 50 2.36 19.43 -28.70
CA GLY A 50 3.72 19.12 -29.14
C GLY A 50 4.39 17.99 -28.35
N THR A 51 3.74 17.48 -27.30
CA THR A 51 4.21 16.30 -26.54
C THR A 51 4.16 15.04 -27.41
N ASN A 52 5.23 14.24 -27.35
CA ASN A 52 5.38 12.95 -28.04
C ASN A 52 6.29 12.01 -27.22
N ASP A 53 6.65 10.84 -27.75
CA ASP A 53 7.46 9.83 -27.03
C ASP A 53 8.88 10.30 -26.65
N ASN A 54 9.39 11.34 -27.31
CA ASN A 54 10.73 11.88 -27.08
C ASN A 54 10.73 13.20 -26.29
N ALA A 55 9.62 13.94 -26.32
CA ALA A 55 9.53 15.28 -25.75
C ALA A 55 8.21 15.51 -25.03
N LEU A 56 8.29 15.97 -23.78
CA LEU A 56 7.16 16.40 -22.98
C LEU A 56 7.14 17.93 -22.93
N VAL A 57 6.13 18.54 -23.55
CA VAL A 57 5.87 19.98 -23.40
C VAL A 57 5.00 20.17 -22.16
N PHE A 58 5.51 20.91 -21.19
CA PHE A 58 5.01 20.96 -19.83
C PHE A 58 4.78 22.40 -19.36
N TYR A 59 3.61 22.67 -18.77
CA TYR A 59 3.28 23.94 -18.11
C TYR A 59 3.17 23.71 -16.60
N GLU A 60 4.15 24.24 -15.85
CA GLU A 60 4.21 24.09 -14.39
C GLU A 60 3.10 24.88 -13.68
N PHE A 61 2.52 24.32 -12.61
CA PHE A 61 1.58 25.05 -11.73
C PHE A 61 2.31 26.03 -10.82
N LYS A 62 2.90 27.04 -11.45
CA LYS A 62 3.62 28.11 -10.79
C LYS A 62 3.24 29.44 -11.40
N GLU A 63 3.16 30.47 -10.58
CA GLU A 63 2.89 31.84 -11.06
C GLU A 63 3.91 32.27 -12.09
N ASN A 64 3.45 32.85 -13.20
CA ASN A 64 4.28 33.31 -14.34
C ASN A 64 5.14 32.19 -15.00
N ALA A 65 4.75 30.94 -14.86
CA ALA A 65 5.44 29.86 -15.57
C ALA A 65 5.28 30.01 -17.08
N GLN A 66 6.30 29.58 -17.82
CA GLN A 66 6.26 29.42 -19.27
C GLN A 66 6.32 27.94 -19.62
N PRO A 67 5.70 27.50 -20.73
CA PRO A 67 5.87 26.13 -21.18
C PRO A 67 7.35 25.78 -21.36
N ARG A 68 7.74 24.59 -20.89
CA ARG A 68 9.07 24.02 -20.99
C ARG A 68 9.00 22.71 -21.72
N THR A 69 10.03 22.40 -22.49
CA THR A 69 10.13 21.07 -23.13
C THR A 69 11.20 20.26 -22.42
N PHE A 70 10.84 19.06 -21.99
CA PHE A 70 11.76 18.08 -21.44
C PHE A 70 12.00 16.96 -22.46
N ASN A 71 13.25 16.55 -22.62
CA ASN A 71 13.57 15.30 -23.27
C ASN A 71 13.15 14.15 -22.35
N ILE A 72 12.31 13.24 -22.83
CA ILE A 72 11.81 12.07 -22.11
C ILE A 72 12.17 10.75 -22.80
N GLU A 73 12.96 10.76 -23.88
CA GLU A 73 13.27 9.58 -24.68
C GLU A 73 13.84 8.43 -23.84
N VAL A 74 14.81 8.72 -22.96
CA VAL A 74 15.41 7.71 -22.07
C VAL A 74 14.38 7.20 -21.07
N ALA A 75 13.63 8.10 -20.42
CA ALA A 75 12.59 7.75 -19.47
C ALA A 75 11.48 6.92 -20.11
N TYR A 76 11.08 7.26 -21.33
CA TYR A 76 10.07 6.52 -22.08
C TYR A 76 10.53 5.10 -22.41
N ARG A 77 11.73 4.96 -22.98
CA ARG A 77 12.32 3.66 -23.33
C ARG A 77 12.52 2.74 -22.12
N GLU A 78 12.82 3.31 -20.95
CA GLU A 78 13.00 2.59 -19.71
C GLU A 78 11.68 2.33 -18.94
N GLY A 79 10.54 2.72 -19.49
CA GLY A 79 9.23 2.55 -18.85
C GLY A 79 9.00 3.46 -17.63
N ARG A 80 9.76 4.56 -17.53
CA ARG A 80 9.61 5.57 -16.46
C ARG A 80 8.65 6.72 -16.83
N VAL A 81 8.09 6.68 -18.03
CA VAL A 81 6.93 7.48 -18.41
C VAL A 81 5.68 6.62 -18.15
N VAL A 82 4.93 6.96 -17.12
CA VAL A 82 3.79 6.17 -16.63
C VAL A 82 2.51 6.88 -17.01
N GLY A 83 1.71 6.25 -17.87
CA GLY A 83 0.47 6.80 -18.41
C GLY A 83 0.64 7.42 -19.80
N ARG A 84 -0.40 8.10 -20.30
CA ARG A 84 -0.50 8.52 -21.72
C ARG A 84 -0.21 10.00 -21.97
N MET A 85 0.28 10.78 -21.14
CA MET A 85 0.68 12.18 -21.36
C MET A 85 -0.11 12.93 -22.47
N ARG A 86 -1.46 12.95 -22.37
CA ARG A 86 -2.32 13.66 -23.33
C ARG A 86 -2.35 15.15 -23.02
N THR A 87 -2.47 15.98 -24.04
CA THR A 87 -2.63 17.44 -23.87
C THR A 87 -3.75 17.76 -22.90
N GLY A 88 -3.43 18.56 -21.88
CA GLY A 88 -4.34 18.93 -20.78
C GLY A 88 -4.31 18.01 -19.58
N ASP A 89 -3.63 16.85 -19.64
CA ASP A 89 -3.50 15.97 -18.49
C ASP A 89 -2.63 16.61 -17.39
N TRP A 90 -3.05 16.39 -16.16
CA TRP A 90 -2.27 16.73 -14.97
C TRP A 90 -1.17 15.69 -14.76
N VAL A 91 0.06 16.15 -14.77
CA VAL A 91 1.24 15.27 -14.67
C VAL A 91 2.19 15.71 -13.58
N GLY A 92 2.96 14.75 -13.08
CA GLY A 92 4.13 14.96 -12.23
C GLY A 92 5.39 14.60 -13.01
N VAL A 93 6.42 15.43 -12.93
CA VAL A 93 7.68 15.27 -13.66
C VAL A 93 8.86 15.34 -12.70
N MET A 94 9.77 14.38 -12.79
CA MET A 94 11.07 14.42 -12.12
C MET A 94 12.13 14.86 -13.14
N VAL A 95 12.74 16.00 -12.86
CA VAL A 95 13.81 16.55 -13.73
C VAL A 95 15.15 15.92 -13.36
N ASN A 96 15.99 15.67 -14.34
CA ASN A 96 17.35 15.24 -14.12
C ASN A 96 18.14 16.35 -13.38
N PRO A 97 18.72 16.08 -12.20
CA PRO A 97 19.48 17.10 -11.45
C PRO A 97 20.74 17.59 -12.18
N GLU A 98 21.28 16.78 -13.11
CA GLU A 98 22.48 17.12 -13.89
C GLU A 98 22.14 17.83 -15.21
N ASP A 99 20.95 17.59 -15.75
CA ASP A 99 20.43 18.22 -16.96
C ASP A 99 18.97 18.66 -16.80
N SER A 100 18.77 19.94 -16.60
CA SER A 100 17.44 20.53 -16.40
C SER A 100 16.52 20.49 -17.64
N THR A 101 17.03 20.04 -18.78
CA THR A 101 16.26 19.86 -20.03
C THR A 101 15.76 18.43 -20.18
N GLU A 102 16.21 17.50 -19.33
CA GLU A 102 15.81 16.10 -19.33
C GLU A 102 14.88 15.80 -18.15
N ALA A 103 13.85 14.99 -18.38
CA ALA A 103 13.06 14.40 -17.31
C ALA A 103 13.41 12.91 -17.14
N THR A 104 13.74 12.55 -15.91
CA THR A 104 14.07 11.17 -15.56
C THR A 104 12.83 10.32 -15.34
N MET A 105 11.68 10.94 -15.09
CA MET A 105 10.39 10.28 -14.93
C MET A 105 9.24 11.25 -15.21
N ALA A 106 8.14 10.73 -15.75
CA ALA A 106 6.87 11.43 -15.83
C ALA A 106 5.72 10.49 -15.46
N ILE A 107 4.71 10.99 -14.76
CA ILE A 107 3.53 10.21 -14.36
C ILE A 107 2.26 11.00 -14.61
N ASP A 108 1.32 10.36 -15.30
CA ASP A 108 0.00 10.93 -15.58
C ASP A 108 -0.90 10.77 -14.33
N LEU A 109 -1.15 11.89 -13.66
CA LEU A 109 -1.96 11.95 -12.45
C LEU A 109 -3.47 11.99 -12.77
N ASP A 110 -3.84 12.37 -13.99
CA ASP A 110 -5.22 12.27 -14.43
C ASP A 110 -5.61 10.83 -14.74
N GLN A 111 -4.69 10.05 -15.30
CA GLN A 111 -4.93 8.62 -15.53
C GLN A 111 -4.92 7.82 -14.23
N ILE A 112 -4.12 8.20 -13.20
CA ILE A 112 -4.13 7.49 -11.92
C ILE A 112 -5.42 7.68 -11.14
N LYS A 113 -6.14 8.81 -11.35
CA LYS A 113 -7.47 9.02 -10.78
C LYS A 113 -8.49 8.01 -11.33
N GLY A 114 -9.53 7.77 -10.57
CA GLY A 114 -10.60 6.84 -10.92
C GLY A 114 -10.77 5.75 -9.88
N THR A 115 -11.56 4.75 -10.22
CA THR A 115 -11.88 3.64 -9.32
C THR A 115 -11.07 2.42 -9.71
N TRP A 116 -10.30 1.92 -8.77
CA TRP A 116 -9.40 0.80 -8.91
C TRP A 116 -9.81 -0.29 -7.94
N THR A 117 -10.09 -1.48 -8.44
CA THR A 117 -10.52 -2.62 -7.63
C THR A 117 -9.71 -3.87 -7.95
N HIS A 118 -9.70 -4.80 -7.01
CA HIS A 118 -9.20 -6.16 -7.20
C HIS A 118 -10.16 -7.15 -6.56
N THR A 119 -10.17 -8.36 -7.07
CA THR A 119 -11.03 -9.41 -6.59
C THR A 119 -10.47 -10.02 -5.30
N VAL A 120 -11.28 -10.05 -4.26
CA VAL A 120 -10.96 -10.66 -2.96
C VAL A 120 -11.81 -11.91 -2.78
N TYR A 121 -11.15 -13.02 -2.48
CA TYR A 121 -11.80 -14.29 -2.18
C TYR A 121 -11.92 -14.50 -0.67
N PRO A 122 -13.03 -15.05 -0.19
CA PRO A 122 -13.17 -15.41 1.20
C PRO A 122 -12.21 -16.56 1.57
N VAL A 123 -11.83 -16.61 2.83
CA VAL A 123 -11.01 -17.66 3.43
C VAL A 123 -11.75 -18.35 4.55
N TRP A 124 -11.40 -19.59 4.86
CA TRP A 124 -11.98 -20.27 6.03
C TRP A 124 -11.57 -19.58 7.33
N LYS A 125 -12.51 -19.37 8.24
CA LYS A 125 -12.24 -18.74 9.55
C LYS A 125 -11.09 -19.42 10.31
N ASP A 126 -10.94 -20.73 10.16
CA ASP A 126 -9.87 -21.53 10.79
C ASP A 126 -8.67 -21.80 9.88
N ALA A 127 -8.57 -21.13 8.73
CA ALA A 127 -7.49 -21.39 7.76
C ALA A 127 -6.08 -21.25 8.37
N SER A 128 -5.88 -20.29 9.29
CA SER A 128 -4.61 -20.07 9.99
C SER A 128 -4.21 -21.23 10.91
N LYS A 129 -5.15 -22.03 11.36
CA LYS A 129 -4.94 -23.21 12.21
C LYS A 129 -4.76 -24.50 11.41
N MET A 130 -4.92 -24.46 10.08
CA MET A 130 -4.85 -25.60 9.20
C MET A 130 -3.57 -25.65 8.40
N SER A 131 -3.06 -26.86 8.11
CA SER A 131 -2.00 -27.03 7.12
C SER A 131 -2.57 -26.78 5.72
N LYS A 132 -1.70 -26.34 4.78
CA LYS A 132 -2.07 -26.14 3.38
C LYS A 132 -2.73 -27.38 2.76
N ARG A 133 -2.29 -28.58 3.14
CA ARG A 133 -2.86 -29.84 2.66
C ARG A 133 -4.27 -30.08 3.21
N ALA A 134 -4.48 -29.82 4.50
CA ALA A 134 -5.80 -29.97 5.15
C ALA A 134 -6.82 -28.98 4.54
N LEU A 135 -6.40 -27.73 4.30
CA LEU A 135 -7.24 -26.71 3.68
C LEU A 135 -7.65 -27.11 2.25
N ARG A 136 -6.69 -27.58 1.42
CA ARG A 136 -7.00 -28.07 0.05
C ARG A 136 -7.98 -29.23 0.08
N ARG A 137 -7.82 -30.20 0.98
CA ARG A 137 -8.74 -31.33 1.12
C ARG A 137 -10.13 -30.85 1.51
N LYS A 138 -10.26 -29.96 2.52
CA LYS A 138 -11.54 -29.37 2.94
C LYS A 138 -12.24 -28.66 1.79
N LEU A 139 -11.51 -27.89 0.98
CA LEU A 139 -12.06 -27.23 -0.20
C LEU A 139 -12.48 -28.22 -1.29
N ALA A 140 -11.75 -29.33 -1.48
CA ALA A 140 -12.09 -30.35 -2.48
C ALA A 140 -13.34 -31.16 -2.07
N GLU A 141 -13.49 -31.45 -0.79
CA GLU A 141 -14.62 -32.19 -0.21
C GLU A 141 -15.92 -31.36 -0.13
N LEU A 142 -15.82 -30.03 -0.29
CA LEU A 142 -17.01 -29.17 -0.22
C LEU A 142 -17.88 -29.37 -1.47
N PRO A 143 -19.20 -29.63 -1.33
CA PRO A 143 -20.14 -29.69 -2.44
C PRO A 143 -20.13 -28.37 -3.26
N ASP A 144 -20.30 -28.46 -4.58
CA ASP A 144 -20.25 -27.29 -5.45
C ASP A 144 -21.33 -26.25 -5.13
N SER A 145 -22.51 -26.69 -4.65
CA SER A 145 -23.56 -25.80 -4.16
C SER A 145 -23.11 -24.94 -2.97
N LEU A 146 -22.33 -25.51 -2.04
CA LEU A 146 -21.79 -24.79 -0.90
C LEU A 146 -20.58 -23.92 -1.30
N LYS A 147 -19.77 -24.34 -2.27
CA LYS A 147 -18.73 -23.48 -2.86
C LYS A 147 -19.36 -22.23 -3.48
N ALA A 148 -20.42 -22.41 -4.28
CA ALA A 148 -21.14 -21.29 -4.91
C ALA A 148 -21.76 -20.33 -3.87
N LEU A 149 -22.13 -20.83 -2.69
CA LEU A 149 -22.71 -20.03 -1.59
C LEU A 149 -21.64 -19.28 -0.79
N TYR A 150 -20.53 -19.96 -0.45
CA TYR A 150 -19.54 -19.42 0.49
C TYR A 150 -18.34 -18.79 -0.18
N MET A 151 -17.95 -19.23 -1.39
CA MET A 151 -16.73 -18.77 -2.06
C MET A 151 -17.03 -17.67 -3.09
N ILE A 152 -17.96 -16.77 -2.79
CA ILE A 152 -18.32 -15.65 -3.67
C ILE A 152 -17.18 -14.62 -3.65
N PRO A 153 -16.54 -14.34 -4.79
CA PRO A 153 -15.55 -13.26 -4.85
C PRO A 153 -16.23 -11.90 -4.72
N LYS A 154 -15.55 -10.95 -4.12
CA LYS A 154 -16.00 -9.56 -4.02
C LYS A 154 -14.94 -8.60 -4.51
N GLU A 155 -15.39 -7.48 -5.09
CA GLU A 155 -14.50 -6.42 -5.51
C GLU A 155 -14.22 -5.48 -4.33
N TYR A 156 -12.94 -5.22 -4.11
CA TYR A 156 -12.46 -4.28 -3.11
C TYR A 156 -11.44 -3.33 -3.72
N GLY A 157 -11.43 -2.07 -3.27
CA GLY A 157 -10.47 -1.10 -3.77
C GLY A 157 -10.72 0.32 -3.28
N PHE A 158 -10.41 1.27 -4.16
CA PHE A 158 -10.47 2.68 -3.84
C PHE A 158 -10.75 3.53 -5.09
N SER A 159 -11.39 4.69 -4.89
CA SER A 159 -11.57 5.70 -5.91
C SER A 159 -10.72 6.92 -5.57
N LEU A 160 -9.74 7.23 -6.41
CA LEU A 160 -8.82 8.36 -6.25
C LEU A 160 -9.40 9.63 -6.87
N LYS A 161 -9.50 10.71 -6.09
CA LYS A 161 -10.07 12.00 -6.50
C LYS A 161 -8.98 13.06 -6.69
N ARG A 162 -9.24 14.08 -7.52
CA ARG A 162 -8.29 15.18 -7.78
C ARG A 162 -7.92 15.96 -6.51
N SER A 163 -8.80 16.01 -5.53
CA SER A 163 -8.58 16.64 -4.22
C SER A 163 -7.60 15.91 -3.30
N SER A 164 -6.86 14.91 -3.80
CA SER A 164 -6.02 14.00 -3.00
C SER A 164 -6.81 13.15 -1.99
N GLN A 165 -8.12 13.17 -2.04
CA GLN A 165 -8.98 12.28 -1.28
C GLN A 165 -9.10 10.93 -2.00
N ALA A 166 -9.29 9.87 -1.23
CA ALA A 166 -9.67 8.58 -1.73
C ALA A 166 -10.94 8.09 -1.03
N VAL A 167 -11.79 7.41 -1.77
CA VAL A 167 -13.02 6.81 -1.25
C VAL A 167 -12.88 5.30 -1.36
N PRO A 168 -12.97 4.55 -0.26
CA PRO A 168 -12.94 3.09 -0.30
C PRO A 168 -14.12 2.54 -1.10
N VAL A 169 -13.90 1.43 -1.79
CA VAL A 169 -14.90 0.70 -2.58
C VAL A 169 -14.96 -0.74 -2.07
N GLY A 170 -16.17 -1.30 -1.97
CA GLY A 170 -16.38 -2.65 -1.47
C GLY A 170 -16.10 -2.82 0.04
N ILE A 171 -16.26 -1.76 0.82
CA ILE A 171 -15.98 -1.76 2.29
C ILE A 171 -16.89 -2.72 3.08
N ASP A 172 -18.05 -3.05 2.55
CA ASP A 172 -18.98 -4.05 3.09
C ASP A 172 -18.38 -5.47 3.16
N ILE A 173 -17.27 -5.73 2.45
CA ILE A 173 -16.51 -6.96 2.59
C ILE A 173 -16.15 -7.21 4.06
N ASN A 174 -15.75 -6.17 4.79
CA ASN A 174 -15.37 -6.28 6.20
C ASN A 174 -16.56 -6.63 7.13
N GLN A 175 -17.80 -6.52 6.63
CA GLN A 175 -19.04 -6.83 7.36
C GLN A 175 -19.77 -8.04 6.80
N ALA A 176 -19.29 -8.63 5.71
CA ALA A 176 -20.03 -9.62 4.93
C ALA A 176 -20.03 -11.03 5.52
N SER A 177 -19.30 -11.30 6.60
CA SER A 177 -19.33 -12.58 7.29
C SER A 177 -20.35 -12.54 8.42
N THR A 178 -21.43 -13.32 8.31
CA THR A 178 -22.30 -13.59 9.44
C THR A 178 -21.58 -14.48 10.46
N GLU A 179 -22.00 -14.47 11.73
CA GLU A 179 -21.39 -15.34 12.77
C GLU A 179 -21.43 -16.83 12.37
N ASP A 180 -22.48 -17.25 11.66
CA ASP A 180 -22.69 -18.64 11.23
C ASP A 180 -21.92 -19.00 9.95
N SER A 181 -21.33 -18.03 9.23
CA SER A 181 -20.57 -18.33 8.01
C SER A 181 -19.26 -19.04 8.36
N PRO A 182 -18.92 -20.16 7.68
CA PRO A 182 -17.65 -20.87 7.88
C PRO A 182 -16.47 -20.13 7.23
N VAL A 183 -16.75 -19.12 6.44
CA VAL A 183 -15.75 -18.31 5.74
C VAL A 183 -15.83 -16.84 6.13
N GLU A 184 -14.72 -16.14 5.98
CA GLU A 184 -14.60 -14.71 6.19
C GLU A 184 -13.76 -14.08 5.06
N TYR A 185 -13.95 -12.80 4.78
CA TYR A 185 -13.07 -12.07 3.90
C TYR A 185 -11.88 -11.54 4.70
N PRO A 186 -10.66 -11.53 4.09
CA PRO A 186 -9.50 -10.90 4.73
C PRO A 186 -9.81 -9.46 5.12
N ALA A 187 -9.38 -9.06 6.30
CA ALA A 187 -9.53 -7.67 6.73
C ALA A 187 -8.77 -6.73 5.79
N MET A 188 -9.49 -5.80 5.18
CA MET A 188 -8.93 -4.83 4.25
C MET A 188 -8.89 -3.46 4.90
N ARG A 189 -7.77 -2.75 4.71
CA ARG A 189 -7.64 -1.35 5.14
C ARG A 189 -8.30 -0.42 4.12
N CYS A 190 -8.96 0.61 4.60
CA CYS A 190 -9.68 1.58 3.78
C CYS A 190 -8.74 2.73 3.36
N VAL A 191 -8.55 2.94 2.06
CA VAL A 191 -7.77 4.07 1.53
C VAL A 191 -8.61 5.34 1.63
N ILE A 192 -8.08 6.38 2.29
CA ILE A 192 -8.79 7.64 2.56
C ILE A 192 -8.12 8.87 1.93
N ARG A 193 -6.82 8.82 1.65
CA ARG A 193 -6.06 9.86 0.96
C ARG A 193 -4.99 9.25 0.05
N TRP A 194 -4.59 10.00 -0.96
CA TRP A 194 -3.48 9.65 -1.82
C TRP A 194 -2.65 10.88 -2.20
N LYS A 195 -1.40 10.64 -2.54
CA LYS A 195 -0.49 11.63 -3.14
C LYS A 195 0.48 10.90 -4.07
N CYS A 196 0.92 11.59 -5.11
CA CYS A 196 2.13 11.21 -5.81
C CYS A 196 3.27 12.07 -5.27
N ARG A 197 4.45 11.48 -5.07
CA ARG A 197 5.64 12.17 -4.59
C ARG A 197 6.89 11.41 -5.00
N ASN A 198 7.87 12.09 -5.56
CA ASN A 198 9.11 11.49 -6.06
C ASN A 198 8.85 10.22 -6.89
N GLY A 199 7.84 10.27 -7.79
CA GLY A 199 7.47 9.14 -8.64
C GLY A 199 6.76 7.98 -7.95
N LYS A 200 6.46 8.09 -6.66
CA LYS A 200 5.79 7.05 -5.87
C LYS A 200 4.37 7.45 -5.51
N LEU A 201 3.49 6.47 -5.46
CA LEU A 201 2.13 6.64 -4.98
C LEU A 201 2.08 6.39 -3.47
N LEU A 202 1.66 7.40 -2.71
CA LEU A 202 1.46 7.31 -1.27
C LEU A 202 -0.03 7.14 -1.00
N LEU A 203 -0.42 6.01 -0.41
CA LEU A 203 -1.78 5.72 0.00
C LEU A 203 -1.90 5.77 1.52
N THR A 204 -2.76 6.65 2.03
CA THR A 204 -3.08 6.71 3.46
C THR A 204 -4.28 5.85 3.74
N THR A 205 -4.12 4.88 4.64
CA THR A 205 -5.12 3.87 4.97
C THR A 205 -5.51 3.90 6.43
N VAL A 206 -6.72 3.47 6.74
CA VAL A 206 -7.24 3.27 8.11
C VAL A 206 -7.91 1.92 8.22
N ASP A 207 -8.07 1.42 9.44
CA ASP A 207 -8.88 0.24 9.69
C ASP A 207 -10.37 0.59 9.54
N HIS A 208 -11.18 -0.40 9.18
CA HIS A 208 -12.60 -0.20 8.84
C HIS A 208 -13.41 0.47 9.98
N ASP A 209 -13.15 0.09 11.22
CA ASP A 209 -13.81 0.63 12.42
C ASP A 209 -13.51 2.13 12.64
N GLN A 210 -12.39 2.63 12.12
CA GLN A 210 -11.98 4.03 12.21
C GLN A 210 -12.40 4.86 10.98
N LEU A 211 -12.97 4.24 9.95
CA LEU A 211 -13.26 4.90 8.66
C LEU A 211 -14.11 6.15 8.82
N GLY A 212 -15.24 6.05 9.55
CA GLY A 212 -16.15 7.20 9.72
C GLY A 212 -15.48 8.41 10.37
N LYS A 213 -14.69 8.20 11.43
CA LYS A 213 -13.89 9.23 12.10
C LYS A 213 -12.81 9.79 11.18
N ALA A 214 -12.11 8.93 10.47
CA ALA A 214 -11.05 9.33 9.55
C ALA A 214 -11.57 10.17 8.38
N MET A 215 -12.72 9.80 7.80
CA MET A 215 -13.34 10.56 6.70
C MET A 215 -13.76 11.97 7.15
N GLN A 216 -14.34 12.13 8.34
CA GLN A 216 -14.64 13.45 8.90
C GLN A 216 -13.38 14.31 9.08
N MET A 217 -12.26 13.69 9.49
CA MET A 217 -10.97 14.39 9.58
C MET A 217 -10.42 14.79 8.22
N VAL A 218 -10.59 13.93 7.20
CA VAL A 218 -10.21 14.23 5.80
C VAL A 218 -10.98 15.45 5.28
N GLU A 219 -12.30 15.50 5.48
CA GLU A 219 -13.15 16.62 5.07
C GLU A 219 -12.75 17.92 5.75
N LYS A 220 -12.40 17.88 7.04
CA LYS A 220 -11.94 19.05 7.81
C LYS A 220 -10.46 19.34 7.61
N ASN A 221 -9.77 18.66 6.72
CA ASN A 221 -8.32 18.75 6.48
C ASN A 221 -7.45 18.58 7.74
N MET A 222 -7.92 17.77 8.69
CA MET A 222 -7.22 17.48 9.95
C MET A 222 -6.21 16.34 9.78
N ASP A 223 -5.29 16.21 10.75
CA ASP A 223 -4.33 15.10 10.80
C ASP A 223 -5.04 13.76 11.14
N THR A 224 -5.04 12.85 10.17
CA THR A 224 -5.69 11.55 10.29
C THR A 224 -4.90 10.52 11.11
N LYS A 225 -3.66 10.82 11.54
CA LYS A 225 -2.87 9.95 12.42
C LYS A 225 -3.60 9.64 13.72
N LYS A 226 -4.40 10.58 14.24
CA LYS A 226 -5.25 10.39 15.43
C LYS A 226 -6.37 9.36 15.24
N ALA A 227 -6.67 8.98 14.00
CA ALA A 227 -7.57 7.88 13.65
C ALA A 227 -6.83 6.59 13.26
N GLY A 228 -5.56 6.43 13.65
CA GLY A 228 -4.76 5.25 13.34
C GLY A 228 -4.36 5.14 11.86
N ALA A 229 -4.40 6.26 11.12
CA ALA A 229 -4.01 6.26 9.72
C ALA A 229 -2.52 5.94 9.55
N ARG A 230 -2.22 5.10 8.55
CA ARG A 230 -0.87 4.78 8.10
C ARG A 230 -0.73 5.15 6.63
N THR A 231 0.48 5.51 6.22
CA THR A 231 0.77 5.84 4.82
C THR A 231 1.76 4.83 4.27
N ASP A 232 1.33 4.12 3.25
CA ASP A 232 2.15 3.18 2.51
C ASP A 232 2.70 3.87 1.26
N THR A 233 3.97 3.65 0.97
CA THR A 233 4.65 4.17 -0.22
C THR A 233 4.79 3.04 -1.23
N LEU A 234 4.31 3.27 -2.45
CA LEU A 234 4.18 2.26 -3.49
C LEU A 234 4.84 2.75 -4.78
N ASP A 235 5.59 1.86 -5.43
CA ASP A 235 6.06 2.09 -6.79
C ASP A 235 4.91 1.82 -7.78
N VAL A 236 4.71 2.71 -8.73
CA VAL A 236 3.79 2.48 -9.85
C VAL A 236 4.55 1.75 -10.94
N MET A 237 4.33 0.43 -11.03
CA MET A 237 5.04 -0.44 -11.95
C MET A 237 4.47 -0.39 -13.36
N MET A 238 3.17 -0.26 -13.47
CA MET A 238 2.44 -0.18 -14.73
C MET A 238 1.12 0.56 -14.52
N MET A 239 0.76 1.38 -15.48
CA MET A 239 -0.55 2.01 -15.54
C MET A 239 -1.04 2.07 -16.98
N THR A 240 -2.18 1.45 -17.23
CA THR A 240 -2.90 1.51 -18.50
C THR A 240 -4.28 2.15 -18.29
N GLU A 241 -5.13 2.16 -19.30
CA GLU A 241 -6.53 2.61 -19.14
C GLU A 241 -7.28 1.74 -18.13
N ASP A 242 -7.01 0.41 -18.12
CA ASP A 242 -7.78 -0.58 -17.39
C ASP A 242 -7.03 -1.22 -16.22
N SER A 243 -5.71 -1.02 -16.12
CA SER A 243 -4.87 -1.71 -15.15
C SER A 243 -3.94 -0.78 -14.41
N LEU A 244 -3.79 -1.00 -13.10
CA LEU A 244 -2.83 -0.36 -12.24
C LEU A 244 -2.08 -1.42 -11.44
N VAL A 245 -0.76 -1.48 -11.60
CA VAL A 245 0.11 -2.40 -10.88
C VAL A 245 1.00 -1.61 -9.94
N LEU A 246 0.88 -1.89 -8.65
CA LEU A 246 1.63 -1.24 -7.59
C LEU A 246 2.55 -2.24 -6.91
N ARG A 247 3.71 -1.79 -6.47
CA ARG A 247 4.67 -2.61 -5.71
C ARG A 247 4.99 -1.94 -4.38
N THR A 248 4.90 -2.72 -3.31
CA THR A 248 5.29 -2.27 -1.96
C THR A 248 6.81 -2.21 -1.81
N VAL A 249 7.28 -1.51 -0.78
CA VAL A 249 8.70 -1.49 -0.39
C VAL A 249 9.23 -2.91 -0.07
N ALA A 250 8.37 -3.81 0.40
CA ALA A 250 8.71 -5.21 0.65
C ALA A 250 8.81 -6.07 -0.64
N GLY A 251 8.51 -5.49 -1.81
CA GLY A 251 8.55 -6.17 -3.11
C GLY A 251 7.25 -6.89 -3.48
N GLU A 252 6.22 -6.82 -2.67
CA GLU A 252 4.92 -7.39 -2.98
C GLU A 252 4.22 -6.58 -4.07
N THR A 253 3.64 -7.27 -5.06
CA THR A 253 2.94 -6.64 -6.18
C THR A 253 1.45 -6.81 -6.02
N MET A 254 0.72 -5.71 -6.22
CA MET A 254 -0.74 -5.65 -6.22
C MET A 254 -1.23 -5.17 -7.57
N SER A 255 -2.17 -5.92 -8.17
CA SER A 255 -2.78 -5.57 -9.46
C SER A 255 -4.24 -5.18 -9.26
N PHE A 256 -4.61 -4.05 -9.81
CA PHE A 256 -5.96 -3.53 -9.79
C PHE A 256 -6.47 -3.36 -11.22
N HIS A 257 -7.76 -3.48 -11.40
CA HIS A 257 -8.43 -3.13 -12.65
C HIS A 257 -9.34 -1.91 -12.44
N ARG A 258 -9.54 -1.17 -13.52
CA ARG A 258 -10.40 0.01 -13.48
C ARG A 258 -11.86 -0.42 -13.54
N THR A 259 -12.65 -0.01 -12.57
CA THR A 259 -14.09 -0.20 -12.60
C THR A 259 -14.73 1.01 -13.25
N GLN A 260 -15.41 0.82 -14.36
CA GLN A 260 -16.28 1.83 -14.96
C GLN A 260 -17.51 1.98 -14.08
N LYS A 261 -17.91 3.24 -13.84
CA LYS A 261 -19.18 3.55 -13.18
C LYS A 261 -20.32 3.42 -14.15
#